data_86bbe63ac065925e53099a6b3eeb2216
#
_entry.id   86bbe63ac065925e53099a6b3eeb2216
#
_cell.length_a   1.000
_cell.length_b   1.000
_cell.length_c   1.000
_cell.angle_alpha   90.00
_cell.angle_beta   90.00
_cell.angle_gamma   90.00
#
_symmetry.space_group_name_H-M   'P 1'
#
loop_
_entity.id
_entity.type
_entity.pdbx_description
1 polymer ?
#
loop_
_entity_poly.entity_id
_entity_poly.type
_entity_poly.pdbx_seq_one_letter_code
_entity_poly.pdbx_strand_id
1 'polypeptide(L)'
;MSKAENLSFLARVRARLGDLHPAERRLADFVLDFPGELASYSASELAHLANVSNATVSRFVRRLGYANYEEARRRVRVEKDDGAVLFLGGVGESDPDRFLADHLEQSRLNVQRTFTQISMAEIDAIADAVLDARRVFLIGMRAGHVFAGYLRRQLSQIVADVTLLPIAGETLAESLASMGPKDCVVIVSLRRRPDLIEAVTTAAIGSGARVALIGDEAAERRADVAWHLRCHTGSLGPLFDHGAVLAVCHLLATRVITRSGRAGRSRLT
;
A
#
# COMPACT_ATOMS: atom_id res chain seq x y z
N MET A 1 -22.59 27.64 13.90
CA MET A 1 -22.25 26.33 13.33
C MET A 1 -20.73 26.22 13.28
N SER A 2 -20.17 25.23 13.94
CA SER A 2 -18.71 25.08 14.10
C SER A 2 -18.08 24.68 12.75
N LYS A 3 -16.87 25.19 12.47
CA LYS A 3 -16.07 24.86 11.27
C LYS A 3 -15.88 23.34 11.06
N ALA A 4 -16.10 22.54 12.12
CA ALA A 4 -16.04 21.07 12.10
C ALA A 4 -17.30 20.40 11.48
N GLU A 5 -18.45 21.07 11.45
CA GLU A 5 -19.69 20.50 10.91
C GLU A 5 -19.74 20.44 9.38
N ASN A 6 -18.89 21.20 8.69
CA ASN A 6 -18.83 21.26 7.22
C ASN A 6 -17.81 20.31 6.57
N LEU A 7 -17.04 19.56 7.39
CA LEU A 7 -16.08 18.60 6.84
C LEU A 7 -16.79 17.33 6.34
N SER A 8 -16.34 16.81 5.19
CA SER A 8 -16.80 15.52 4.71
C SER A 8 -16.44 14.39 5.70
N PHE A 9 -17.14 13.25 5.61
CA PHE A 9 -16.85 12.09 6.45
C PHE A 9 -15.37 11.69 6.40
N LEU A 10 -14.81 11.60 5.21
CA LEU A 10 -13.40 11.22 5.01
C LEU A 10 -12.43 12.28 5.55
N ALA A 11 -12.76 13.57 5.42
CA ALA A 11 -11.96 14.64 6.00
C ALA A 11 -11.91 14.54 7.53
N ARG A 12 -13.04 14.20 8.18
CA ARG A 12 -13.09 13.96 9.63
C ARG A 12 -12.28 12.75 10.04
N VAL A 13 -12.32 11.65 9.26
CA VAL A 13 -11.48 10.46 9.49
C VAL A 13 -10.00 10.84 9.44
N ARG A 14 -9.56 11.53 8.40
CA ARG A 14 -8.15 11.95 8.24
C ARG A 14 -7.67 12.84 9.37
N ALA A 15 -8.49 13.83 9.76
CA ALA A 15 -8.16 14.76 10.84
C ALA A 15 -7.94 14.06 12.19
N ARG A 16 -8.49 12.88 12.40
CA ARG A 16 -8.42 12.13 13.65
C ARG A 16 -7.47 10.92 13.61
N LEU A 17 -6.81 10.66 12.48
CA LEU A 17 -5.96 9.47 12.31
C LEU A 17 -4.89 9.32 13.39
N GLY A 18 -4.30 10.43 13.85
CA GLY A 18 -3.27 10.43 14.90
C GLY A 18 -3.77 10.02 16.29
N ASP A 19 -5.06 10.22 16.54
CA ASP A 19 -5.66 10.05 17.87
C ASP A 19 -6.46 8.73 18.01
N LEU A 20 -6.48 7.90 16.96
CA LEU A 20 -7.26 6.66 16.94
C LEU A 20 -6.54 5.52 17.65
N HIS A 21 -7.31 4.73 18.44
CA HIS A 21 -6.82 3.46 18.96
C HIS A 21 -6.59 2.43 17.83
N PRO A 22 -5.73 1.41 18.02
CA PRO A 22 -5.37 0.46 16.95
C PRO A 22 -6.57 -0.18 16.23
N ALA A 23 -7.64 -0.52 16.96
CA ALA A 23 -8.85 -1.08 16.36
C ALA A 23 -9.66 -0.04 15.56
N GLU A 24 -9.75 1.20 16.04
CA GLU A 24 -10.38 2.32 15.32
C GLU A 24 -9.53 2.71 14.11
N ARG A 25 -8.21 2.61 14.22
CA ARG A 25 -7.30 2.86 13.11
C ARG A 25 -7.51 1.88 11.96
N ARG A 26 -7.65 0.57 12.25
CA ARG A 26 -8.00 -0.43 11.22
C ARG A 26 -9.29 -0.07 10.49
N LEU A 27 -10.31 0.37 11.24
CA LEU A 27 -11.57 0.80 10.64
C LEU A 27 -11.42 2.06 9.79
N ALA A 28 -10.63 3.03 10.26
CA ALA A 28 -10.31 4.24 9.50
C ALA A 28 -9.58 3.91 8.20
N ASP A 29 -8.57 3.04 8.24
CA ASP A 29 -7.82 2.61 7.08
C ASP A 29 -8.74 1.90 6.08
N PHE A 30 -9.63 0.99 6.54
CA PHE A 30 -10.63 0.35 5.69
C PHE A 30 -11.53 1.36 4.98
N VAL A 31 -12.07 2.33 5.72
CA VAL A 31 -12.98 3.35 5.16
C VAL A 31 -12.25 4.28 4.18
N LEU A 32 -10.99 4.60 4.45
CA LEU A 32 -10.16 5.42 3.54
C LEU A 32 -9.79 4.67 2.25
N ASP A 33 -9.64 3.34 2.34
CA ASP A 33 -9.34 2.50 1.18
C ASP A 33 -10.58 2.27 0.29
N PHE A 34 -11.79 2.30 0.89
CA PHE A 34 -13.06 2.08 0.22
C PHE A 34 -14.06 3.20 0.53
N PRO A 35 -13.81 4.42 0.08
CA PRO A 35 -14.54 5.62 0.52
C PRO A 35 -16.05 5.62 0.23
N GLY A 36 -16.53 4.85 -0.72
CA GLY A 36 -17.97 4.75 -1.03
C GLY A 36 -18.68 3.58 -0.35
N GLU A 37 -17.94 2.65 0.19
CA GLU A 37 -18.46 1.37 0.67
C GLU A 37 -19.20 1.49 2.01
N LEU A 38 -18.84 2.47 2.85
CA LEU A 38 -19.56 2.73 4.09
C LEU A 38 -21.06 3.02 3.85
N ALA A 39 -21.39 3.62 2.71
CA ALA A 39 -22.79 3.85 2.32
C ALA A 39 -23.55 2.53 2.06
N SER A 40 -22.86 1.46 1.70
CA SER A 40 -23.41 0.17 1.27
C SER A 40 -23.54 -0.83 2.42
N TYR A 41 -22.63 -0.81 3.40
CA TYR A 41 -22.57 -1.79 4.48
C TYR A 41 -23.41 -1.40 5.71
N SER A 42 -23.88 -2.40 6.43
CA SER A 42 -24.37 -2.25 7.81
C SER A 42 -23.18 -2.12 8.79
N ALA A 43 -23.44 -1.68 10.03
CA ALA A 43 -22.40 -1.59 11.05
C ALA A 43 -21.72 -2.96 11.32
N SER A 44 -22.50 -4.04 11.27
CA SER A 44 -22.00 -5.40 11.50
C SER A 44 -21.14 -5.91 10.35
N GLU A 45 -21.55 -5.65 9.11
CA GLU A 45 -20.74 -5.99 7.92
C GLU A 45 -19.43 -5.20 7.90
N LEU A 46 -19.50 -3.89 8.20
CA LEU A 46 -18.31 -3.05 8.30
C LEU A 46 -17.36 -3.53 9.41
N ALA A 47 -17.90 -3.91 10.55
CA ALA A 47 -17.12 -4.47 11.65
C ALA A 47 -16.39 -5.76 11.25
N HIS A 48 -17.12 -6.64 10.55
CA HIS A 48 -16.54 -7.87 10.04
C HIS A 48 -15.42 -7.62 9.01
N LEU A 49 -15.68 -6.77 8.02
CA LEU A 49 -14.72 -6.42 6.96
C LEU A 49 -13.45 -5.74 7.49
N ALA A 50 -13.59 -4.88 8.51
CA ALA A 50 -12.46 -4.20 9.14
C ALA A 50 -11.80 -5.04 10.26
N ASN A 51 -12.29 -6.24 10.52
CA ASN A 51 -11.87 -7.12 11.62
C ASN A 51 -11.85 -6.41 12.97
N VAL A 52 -13.00 -5.80 13.31
CA VAL A 52 -13.22 -5.09 14.58
C VAL A 52 -14.59 -5.46 15.17
N SER A 53 -14.86 -5.07 16.42
CA SER A 53 -16.17 -5.26 17.02
C SER A 53 -17.18 -4.17 16.61
N ASN A 54 -18.49 -4.46 16.67
CA ASN A 54 -19.56 -3.47 16.49
C ASN A 54 -19.43 -2.30 17.46
N ALA A 55 -18.97 -2.55 18.68
CA ALA A 55 -18.69 -1.50 19.66
C ALA A 55 -17.58 -0.56 19.22
N THR A 56 -16.58 -1.06 18.49
CA THR A 56 -15.51 -0.25 17.90
C THR A 56 -16.07 0.65 16.79
N VAL A 57 -16.95 0.12 15.91
CA VAL A 57 -17.63 0.92 14.87
C VAL A 57 -18.44 2.06 15.52
N SER A 58 -19.21 1.76 16.55
CA SER A 58 -20.02 2.76 17.26
C SER A 58 -19.16 3.85 17.94
N ARG A 59 -18.04 3.48 18.55
CA ARG A 59 -17.11 4.45 19.17
C ARG A 59 -16.43 5.30 18.12
N PHE A 60 -15.99 4.70 17.04
CA PHE A 60 -15.34 5.38 15.93
C PHE A 60 -16.22 6.49 15.33
N VAL A 61 -17.47 6.20 14.96
CA VAL A 61 -18.37 7.21 14.37
C VAL A 61 -18.71 8.33 15.37
N ARG A 62 -18.85 8.01 16.67
CA ARG A 62 -19.03 9.03 17.71
C ARG A 62 -17.80 9.93 17.86
N ARG A 63 -16.60 9.37 17.79
CA ARG A 63 -15.35 10.15 17.80
C ARG A 63 -15.23 11.09 16.61
N LEU A 64 -15.80 10.71 15.46
CA LEU A 64 -15.89 11.57 14.27
C LEU A 64 -16.98 12.65 14.38
N GLY A 65 -17.78 12.66 15.47
CA GLY A 65 -18.82 13.67 15.73
C GLY A 65 -20.20 13.30 15.20
N TYR A 66 -20.47 12.02 14.91
CA TYR A 66 -21.78 11.50 14.56
C TYR A 66 -22.46 10.86 15.78
N ALA A 67 -23.78 11.01 15.93
CA ALA A 67 -24.51 10.40 17.02
C ALA A 67 -24.51 8.86 16.96
N ASN A 68 -24.59 8.29 15.75
CA ASN A 68 -24.58 6.85 15.52
C ASN A 68 -24.10 6.51 14.09
N TYR A 69 -23.99 5.21 13.81
CA TYR A 69 -23.54 4.70 12.51
C TYR A 69 -24.47 5.08 11.35
N GLU A 70 -25.79 5.06 11.55
CA GLU A 70 -26.77 5.39 10.52
C GLU A 70 -26.71 6.86 10.12
N GLU A 71 -26.40 7.76 11.03
CA GLU A 71 -26.15 9.16 10.70
C GLU A 71 -24.91 9.32 9.83
N ALA A 72 -23.79 8.68 10.24
CA ALA A 72 -22.56 8.68 9.44
C ALA A 72 -22.81 8.10 8.03
N ARG A 73 -23.49 6.96 7.96
CA ARG A 73 -23.86 6.29 6.71
C ARG A 73 -24.73 7.17 5.81
N ARG A 74 -25.72 7.84 6.38
CA ARG A 74 -26.58 8.78 5.62
C ARG A 74 -25.77 9.95 5.08
N ARG A 75 -24.86 10.51 5.85
CA ARG A 75 -23.98 11.58 5.41
C ARG A 75 -23.11 11.15 4.22
N VAL A 76 -22.50 9.98 4.30
CA VAL A 76 -21.71 9.42 3.18
C VAL A 76 -22.56 9.16 1.94
N ARG A 77 -23.83 8.74 2.09
CA ARG A 77 -24.76 8.58 0.96
C ARG A 77 -25.03 9.93 0.27
N VAL A 78 -25.35 10.96 1.04
CA VAL A 78 -25.57 12.31 0.49
C VAL A 78 -24.31 12.80 -0.20
N GLU A 79 -23.14 12.66 0.43
CA GLU A 79 -21.86 13.02 -0.19
C GLU A 79 -21.58 12.25 -1.49
N LYS A 80 -22.03 11.01 -1.59
CA LYS A 80 -21.91 10.18 -2.80
C LYS A 80 -22.89 10.62 -3.89
N ASP A 81 -24.14 10.90 -3.54
CA ASP A 81 -25.20 11.29 -4.47
C ASP A 81 -24.99 12.70 -5.03
N ASP A 82 -24.44 13.61 -4.23
CA ASP A 82 -24.06 14.97 -4.66
C ASP A 82 -22.86 14.99 -5.61
N GLY A 83 -22.28 13.82 -5.94
CA GLY A 83 -21.04 13.76 -6.71
C GLY A 83 -19.88 14.47 -5.99
N ALA A 84 -20.08 14.81 -4.72
CA ALA A 84 -19.04 15.33 -3.83
C ALA A 84 -17.98 14.25 -3.74
N VAL A 85 -17.13 14.34 -4.72
CA VAL A 85 -16.10 13.41 -5.07
C VAL A 85 -15.46 12.95 -3.79
N LEU A 86 -15.52 11.67 -3.55
CA LEU A 86 -14.86 10.89 -2.51
C LEU A 86 -13.43 11.36 -2.18
N PHE A 87 -12.90 12.23 -2.98
CA PHE A 87 -11.54 12.72 -3.00
C PHE A 87 -11.39 14.24 -2.78
N LEU A 88 -12.42 15.05 -2.90
CA LEU A 88 -12.28 16.51 -2.80
C LEU A 88 -12.70 17.12 -1.45
N GLY A 89 -13.34 16.35 -0.59
CA GLY A 89 -13.73 16.82 0.74
C GLY A 89 -12.55 16.93 1.69
N GLY A 90 -11.77 17.97 1.56
CA GLY A 90 -10.63 18.24 2.44
C GLY A 90 -9.57 19.14 1.82
N VAL A 91 -9.68 19.40 0.52
CA VAL A 91 -8.92 20.50 -0.10
C VAL A 91 -9.78 21.76 0.10
N GLY A 92 -9.72 22.34 1.31
CA GLY A 92 -10.11 23.73 1.49
C GLY A 92 -9.29 24.58 0.53
N GLU A 93 -9.78 25.77 0.17
CA GLU A 93 -8.97 26.80 -0.51
C GLU A 93 -7.74 27.10 0.33
N SER A 94 -6.74 26.22 0.25
CA SER A 94 -5.40 26.47 0.78
C SER A 94 -4.68 27.32 -0.23
N ASP A 95 -3.99 28.33 0.25
CA ASP A 95 -3.02 29.08 -0.53
C ASP A 95 -2.19 28.09 -1.36
N PRO A 96 -2.16 28.20 -2.70
CA PRO A 96 -1.46 27.25 -3.56
C PRO A 96 0.02 27.10 -3.21
N ASP A 97 0.69 28.18 -2.82
CA ASP A 97 2.11 28.15 -2.44
C ASP A 97 2.33 27.36 -1.14
N ARG A 98 1.42 27.53 -0.19
CA ARG A 98 1.43 26.77 1.06
C ARG A 98 1.14 25.29 0.81
N PHE A 99 0.18 24.97 -0.05
CA PHE A 99 -0.13 23.59 -0.42
C PHE A 99 1.07 22.88 -1.05
N LEU A 100 1.80 23.57 -1.95
CA LEU A 100 3.01 23.05 -2.57
C LEU A 100 4.10 22.76 -1.53
N ALA A 101 4.35 23.72 -0.63
CA ALA A 101 5.34 23.57 0.43
C ALA A 101 5.02 22.42 1.38
N ASP A 102 3.77 22.34 1.82
CA ASP A 102 3.29 21.28 2.72
C ASP A 102 3.35 19.89 2.04
N HIS A 103 3.01 19.82 0.74
CA HIS A 103 3.12 18.58 -0.04
C HIS A 103 4.58 18.11 -0.16
N LEU A 104 5.49 19.02 -0.49
CA LEU A 104 6.91 18.70 -0.59
C LEU A 104 7.46 18.22 0.76
N GLU A 105 7.12 18.89 1.86
CA GLU A 105 7.58 18.52 3.18
C GLU A 105 7.03 17.14 3.60
N GLN A 106 5.77 16.86 3.31
CA GLN A 106 5.18 15.53 3.58
C GLN A 106 5.89 14.43 2.78
N SER A 107 6.13 14.65 1.48
CA SER A 107 6.84 13.69 0.62
C SER A 107 8.28 13.47 1.12
N ARG A 108 8.98 14.55 1.50
CA ARG A 108 10.32 14.47 2.10
C ARG A 108 10.33 13.64 3.38
N LEU A 109 9.36 13.86 4.28
CA LEU A 109 9.21 13.10 5.52
C LEU A 109 8.91 11.62 5.26
N ASN A 110 8.07 11.29 4.29
CA ASN A 110 7.78 9.92 3.90
C ASN A 110 9.05 9.19 3.45
N VAL A 111 9.83 9.80 2.57
CA VAL A 111 11.10 9.25 2.10
C VAL A 111 12.07 9.09 3.27
N GLN A 112 12.29 10.13 4.05
CA GLN A 112 13.21 10.10 5.18
C GLN A 112 12.85 9.00 6.18
N ARG A 113 11.59 8.93 6.64
CA ARG A 113 11.11 7.92 7.60
C ARG A 113 11.23 6.51 7.05
N THR A 114 10.99 6.31 5.76
CA THR A 114 11.14 5.02 5.10
C THR A 114 12.59 4.57 5.14
N PHE A 115 13.53 5.43 4.72
CA PHE A 115 14.94 5.06 4.63
C PHE A 115 15.64 4.95 5.98
N THR A 116 15.11 5.54 7.06
CA THR A 116 15.63 5.31 8.42
C THR A 116 15.29 3.91 8.96
N GLN A 117 14.34 3.20 8.37
CA GLN A 117 13.91 1.86 8.80
C GLN A 117 14.47 0.73 7.92
N ILE A 118 15.10 1.06 6.80
CA ILE A 118 15.63 0.09 5.83
C ILE A 118 17.16 0.09 5.93
N SER A 119 17.75 -1.08 6.08
CA SER A 119 19.20 -1.24 6.06
C SER A 119 19.70 -1.56 4.65
N MET A 120 20.92 -1.08 4.32
CA MET A 120 21.56 -1.47 3.06
C MET A 120 21.83 -2.96 2.97
N ALA A 121 22.05 -3.63 4.09
CA ALA A 121 22.23 -5.07 4.13
C ALA A 121 20.97 -5.82 3.66
N GLU A 122 19.77 -5.35 4.05
CA GLU A 122 18.52 -5.92 3.56
C GLU A 122 18.35 -5.70 2.04
N ILE A 123 18.61 -4.49 1.55
CA ILE A 123 18.54 -4.18 0.12
C ILE A 123 19.52 -5.03 -0.68
N ASP A 124 20.75 -5.20 -0.18
CA ASP A 124 21.79 -6.01 -0.83
C ASP A 124 21.42 -7.50 -0.82
N ALA A 125 20.86 -8.00 0.26
CA ALA A 125 20.39 -9.38 0.36
C ALA A 125 19.23 -9.66 -0.63
N ILE A 126 18.29 -8.72 -0.78
CA ILE A 126 17.23 -8.83 -1.78
C ILE A 126 17.84 -8.78 -3.20
N ALA A 127 18.79 -7.87 -3.45
CA ALA A 127 19.43 -7.75 -4.76
C ALA A 127 20.19 -9.04 -5.13
N ASP A 128 20.91 -9.65 -4.20
CA ASP A 128 21.57 -10.95 -4.40
C ASP A 128 20.55 -12.06 -4.67
N ALA A 129 19.44 -12.07 -3.90
CA ALA A 129 18.35 -13.03 -4.11
C ALA A 129 17.74 -12.94 -5.52
N VAL A 130 17.59 -11.71 -6.03
CA VAL A 130 17.10 -11.45 -7.40
C VAL A 130 18.11 -11.93 -8.45
N LEU A 131 19.40 -11.68 -8.25
CA LEU A 131 20.46 -12.07 -9.19
C LEU A 131 20.68 -13.58 -9.25
N ASP A 132 20.56 -14.27 -8.12
CA ASP A 132 20.76 -15.72 -8.00
C ASP A 132 19.53 -16.53 -8.42
N ALA A 133 18.36 -15.88 -8.58
CA ALA A 133 17.12 -16.56 -8.85
C ALA A 133 17.09 -17.18 -10.26
N ARG A 134 16.49 -18.37 -10.37
CA ARG A 134 16.13 -18.96 -11.66
C ARG A 134 15.11 -18.09 -12.38
N ARG A 135 14.08 -17.63 -11.69
CA ARG A 135 13.05 -16.68 -12.14
C ARG A 135 12.74 -15.68 -11.05
N VAL A 136 12.42 -14.46 -11.46
CA VAL A 136 11.96 -13.40 -10.56
C VAL A 136 10.50 -13.11 -10.84
N PHE A 137 9.65 -13.29 -9.85
CA PHE A 137 8.24 -12.91 -9.93
C PHE A 137 8.01 -11.58 -9.22
N LEU A 138 7.45 -10.63 -9.93
CA LEU A 138 7.05 -9.33 -9.40
C LEU A 138 5.54 -9.29 -9.32
N ILE A 139 5.00 -9.19 -8.12
CA ILE A 139 3.57 -9.27 -7.88
C ILE A 139 3.08 -7.94 -7.34
N GLY A 140 2.03 -7.41 -7.93
CA GLY A 140 1.38 -6.20 -7.45
C GLY A 140 -0.05 -6.09 -7.95
N MET A 141 -0.90 -5.50 -7.13
CA MET A 141 -2.29 -5.24 -7.50
C MET A 141 -2.61 -3.77 -7.34
N ARG A 142 -3.50 -3.23 -8.21
CA ARG A 142 -3.85 -1.80 -8.21
C ARG A 142 -2.59 -0.92 -8.26
N ALA A 143 -2.40 0.00 -7.28
CA ALA A 143 -1.21 0.83 -7.21
C ALA A 143 0.09 0.01 -7.12
N GLY A 144 0.10 -1.11 -6.40
CA GLY A 144 1.25 -2.00 -6.31
C GLY A 144 1.69 -2.57 -7.66
N HIS A 145 0.75 -2.79 -8.58
CA HIS A 145 1.08 -3.28 -9.94
C HIS A 145 1.93 -2.28 -10.74
N VAL A 146 1.69 -0.99 -10.54
CA VAL A 146 2.49 0.07 -11.19
C VAL A 146 3.96 -0.01 -10.77
N PHE A 147 4.21 -0.18 -9.47
CA PHE A 147 5.57 -0.27 -8.92
C PHE A 147 6.25 -1.61 -9.23
N ALA A 148 5.49 -2.71 -9.21
CA ALA A 148 5.97 -4.00 -9.70
C ALA A 148 6.32 -3.93 -11.19
N GLY A 149 5.53 -3.24 -12.01
CA GLY A 149 5.80 -2.94 -13.41
C GLY A 149 7.06 -2.09 -13.62
N TYR A 150 7.25 -1.07 -12.77
CA TYR A 150 8.48 -0.29 -12.74
C TYR A 150 9.71 -1.17 -12.50
N LEU A 151 9.67 -2.00 -11.45
CA LEU A 151 10.74 -2.96 -11.15
C LEU A 151 10.99 -3.91 -12.31
N ARG A 152 9.94 -4.47 -12.91
CA ARG A 152 10.08 -5.34 -14.10
C ARG A 152 10.85 -4.64 -15.22
N ARG A 153 10.48 -3.40 -15.53
CA ARG A 153 11.14 -2.62 -16.59
C ARG A 153 12.63 -2.42 -16.31
N GLN A 154 13.00 -2.16 -15.05
CA GLN A 154 14.39 -1.96 -14.68
C GLN A 154 15.18 -3.29 -14.64
N LEU A 155 14.62 -4.31 -13.99
CA LEU A 155 15.30 -5.59 -13.78
C LEU A 155 15.46 -6.40 -15.07
N SER A 156 14.52 -6.33 -16.01
CA SER A 156 14.60 -7.04 -17.31
C SER A 156 15.82 -6.66 -18.16
N GLN A 157 16.49 -5.57 -17.82
CA GLN A 157 17.73 -5.19 -18.48
C GLN A 157 18.90 -6.10 -18.09
N ILE A 158 18.85 -6.69 -16.89
CA ILE A 158 19.93 -7.46 -16.28
C ILE A 158 19.53 -8.92 -16.04
N VAL A 159 18.31 -9.14 -15.54
CA VAL A 159 17.79 -10.46 -15.19
C VAL A 159 17.02 -11.02 -16.40
N ALA A 160 17.30 -12.30 -16.74
CA ALA A 160 16.74 -12.92 -17.95
C ALA A 160 15.25 -13.19 -17.86
N ASP A 161 14.81 -13.71 -16.72
CA ASP A 161 13.44 -14.18 -16.52
C ASP A 161 12.79 -13.38 -15.38
N VAL A 162 12.07 -12.33 -15.76
CA VAL A 162 11.32 -11.45 -14.84
C VAL A 162 9.88 -11.39 -15.27
N THR A 163 9.01 -12.00 -14.48
CA THR A 163 7.57 -12.08 -14.74
C THR A 163 6.80 -11.13 -13.84
N LEU A 164 5.94 -10.30 -14.42
CA LEU A 164 5.01 -9.42 -13.70
C LEU A 164 3.66 -10.12 -13.56
N LEU A 165 3.14 -10.20 -12.35
CA LEU A 165 1.84 -10.79 -12.05
C LEU A 165 0.86 -9.75 -11.48
N PRO A 166 -0.43 -9.88 -11.77
CA PRO A 166 -1.06 -10.88 -12.65
C PRO A 166 -0.80 -10.62 -14.13
N ILE A 167 -0.80 -11.69 -14.94
CA ILE A 167 -0.75 -11.63 -16.39
C ILE A 167 -2.19 -11.61 -16.93
N ALA A 168 -2.47 -10.77 -17.91
CA ALA A 168 -3.79 -10.72 -18.54
C ALA A 168 -4.07 -12.05 -19.28
N GLY A 169 -5.23 -12.65 -19.00
CA GLY A 169 -5.65 -13.91 -19.61
C GLY A 169 -5.17 -15.17 -18.89
N GLU A 170 -4.35 -15.04 -17.84
CA GLU A 170 -3.91 -16.16 -17.00
C GLU A 170 -4.51 -16.09 -15.60
N THR A 171 -4.63 -17.22 -14.93
CA THR A 171 -4.98 -17.24 -13.51
C THR A 171 -3.72 -17.07 -12.66
N LEU A 172 -3.83 -16.30 -11.57
CA LEU A 172 -2.73 -16.12 -10.64
C LEU A 172 -2.29 -17.46 -10.01
N ALA A 173 -3.24 -18.40 -9.83
CA ALA A 173 -2.98 -19.72 -9.28
C ALA A 173 -2.01 -20.54 -10.14
N GLU A 174 -2.10 -20.49 -11.47
CA GLU A 174 -1.19 -21.18 -12.39
C GLU A 174 0.24 -20.66 -12.22
N SER A 175 0.38 -19.33 -12.16
CA SER A 175 1.69 -18.71 -11.95
C SER A 175 2.27 -19.08 -10.57
N LEU A 176 1.47 -19.06 -9.50
CA LEU A 176 1.90 -19.43 -8.14
C LEU A 176 2.33 -20.92 -8.08
N ALA A 177 1.59 -21.81 -8.74
CA ALA A 177 1.91 -23.24 -8.79
C ALA A 177 3.25 -23.54 -9.49
N SER A 178 3.74 -22.63 -10.33
CA SER A 178 5.01 -22.77 -11.04
C SER A 178 6.23 -22.32 -10.25
N MET A 179 6.03 -21.69 -9.09
CA MET A 179 7.11 -21.17 -8.21
C MET A 179 7.81 -22.31 -7.45
N GLY A 180 9.06 -22.08 -7.10
CA GLY A 180 9.86 -23.05 -6.35
C GLY A 180 11.06 -22.42 -5.61
N PRO A 181 11.84 -23.26 -4.89
CA PRO A 181 12.90 -22.78 -4.00
C PRO A 181 14.04 -22.00 -4.64
N LYS A 182 14.19 -22.12 -5.98
CA LYS A 182 15.19 -21.37 -6.75
C LYS A 182 14.66 -20.05 -7.31
N ASP A 183 13.44 -19.67 -6.98
CA ASP A 183 12.83 -18.43 -7.46
C ASP A 183 12.87 -17.35 -6.40
N CYS A 184 12.80 -16.09 -6.84
CA CYS A 184 12.64 -14.92 -5.98
C CYS A 184 11.31 -14.24 -6.29
N VAL A 185 10.58 -13.87 -5.26
CA VAL A 185 9.27 -13.21 -5.39
C VAL A 185 9.34 -11.86 -4.69
N VAL A 186 9.07 -10.78 -5.42
CA VAL A 186 8.92 -9.44 -4.85
C VAL A 186 7.47 -9.03 -4.95
N ILE A 187 6.82 -8.87 -3.82
CA ILE A 187 5.41 -8.48 -3.73
C ILE A 187 5.34 -7.00 -3.36
N VAL A 188 4.65 -6.19 -4.16
CA VAL A 188 4.35 -4.80 -3.82
C VAL A 188 2.89 -4.71 -3.40
N SER A 189 2.67 -4.61 -2.10
CA SER A 189 1.36 -4.58 -1.47
C SER A 189 1.11 -3.23 -0.82
N LEU A 190 0.42 -2.36 -1.53
CA LEU A 190 0.05 -1.03 -1.07
C LEU A 190 -1.44 -1.01 -0.77
N ARG A 191 -1.77 -0.76 0.48
CA ARG A 191 -3.10 -0.84 1.05
C ARG A 191 -3.71 -2.25 1.08
N ARG A 192 -4.47 -2.50 2.13
CA ARG A 192 -5.03 -3.80 2.43
C ARG A 192 -5.95 -4.32 1.34
N ARG A 193 -5.57 -5.40 0.72
CA ARG A 193 -6.48 -6.46 0.27
C ARG A 193 -6.09 -7.71 1.04
N PRO A 194 -6.56 -7.85 2.29
CA PRO A 194 -6.03 -8.83 3.23
C PRO A 194 -6.03 -10.24 2.65
N ASP A 195 -7.16 -10.67 2.08
CA ASP A 195 -7.37 -12.06 1.74
C ASP A 195 -6.53 -12.51 0.54
N LEU A 196 -6.49 -11.72 -0.54
CA LEU A 196 -5.78 -12.12 -1.75
C LEU A 196 -4.25 -11.99 -1.60
N ILE A 197 -3.75 -10.89 -1.05
CA ILE A 197 -2.31 -10.69 -0.84
C ILE A 197 -1.79 -11.67 0.21
N GLU A 198 -2.59 -11.93 1.24
CA GLU A 198 -2.26 -12.93 2.26
C GLU A 198 -2.14 -14.33 1.63
N ALA A 199 -3.13 -14.75 0.85
CA ALA A 199 -3.11 -16.03 0.14
C ALA A 199 -1.92 -16.14 -0.84
N VAL A 200 -1.65 -15.08 -1.61
CA VAL A 200 -0.52 -15.02 -2.55
C VAL A 200 0.81 -15.11 -1.82
N THR A 201 0.97 -14.36 -0.73
CA THR A 201 2.21 -14.38 0.06
C THR A 201 2.43 -15.75 0.68
N THR A 202 1.39 -16.34 1.27
CA THR A 202 1.43 -17.69 1.85
C THR A 202 1.77 -18.74 0.80
N ALA A 203 1.18 -18.68 -0.38
CA ALA A 203 1.49 -19.59 -1.48
C ALA A 203 2.95 -19.44 -1.96
N ALA A 204 3.43 -18.22 -2.10
CA ALA A 204 4.82 -17.95 -2.49
C ALA A 204 5.81 -18.49 -1.45
N ILE A 205 5.56 -18.28 -0.15
CA ILE A 205 6.37 -18.86 0.93
C ILE A 205 6.29 -20.40 0.88
N GLY A 206 5.09 -20.97 0.74
CA GLY A 206 4.86 -22.41 0.68
C GLY A 206 5.55 -23.10 -0.50
N SER A 207 5.84 -22.38 -1.58
CA SER A 207 6.64 -22.88 -2.72
C SER A 207 8.14 -23.01 -2.41
N GLY A 208 8.59 -22.45 -1.28
CA GLY A 208 10.00 -22.38 -0.90
C GLY A 208 10.77 -21.21 -1.55
N ALA A 209 10.10 -20.35 -2.33
CA ALA A 209 10.72 -19.18 -2.95
C ALA A 209 11.15 -18.15 -1.89
N ARG A 210 12.20 -17.37 -2.19
CA ARG A 210 12.60 -16.24 -1.34
C ARG A 210 11.68 -15.07 -1.58
N VAL A 211 10.93 -14.65 -0.54
CA VAL A 211 9.89 -13.62 -0.66
C VAL A 211 10.35 -12.31 -0.04
N ALA A 212 10.34 -11.23 -0.82
CA ALA A 212 10.47 -9.85 -0.36
C ALA A 212 9.12 -9.15 -0.49
N LEU A 213 8.65 -8.55 0.60
CA LEU A 213 7.41 -7.77 0.63
C LEU A 213 7.76 -6.29 0.75
N ILE A 214 7.28 -5.46 -0.17
CA ILE A 214 7.31 -4.01 -0.11
C ILE A 214 5.89 -3.55 0.19
N GLY A 215 5.67 -3.01 1.38
CA GLY A 215 4.36 -2.59 1.86
C GLY A 215 4.34 -1.14 2.34
N ASP A 216 3.17 -0.68 2.73
CA ASP A 216 3.04 0.59 3.45
C ASP A 216 3.06 0.40 4.97
N GLU A 217 3.10 1.51 5.70
CA GLU A 217 3.17 1.54 7.17
C GLU A 217 1.93 0.98 7.86
N ALA A 218 0.79 0.85 7.16
CA ALA A 218 -0.44 0.29 7.71
C ALA A 218 -0.40 -1.24 7.80
N ALA A 219 0.48 -1.89 7.02
CA ALA A 219 0.65 -3.34 7.09
C ALA A 219 1.38 -3.76 8.38
N GLU A 220 0.90 -4.79 9.05
CA GLU A 220 1.64 -5.42 10.13
C GLU A 220 2.94 -6.05 9.62
N ARG A 221 4.00 -6.00 10.43
CA ARG A 221 5.27 -6.61 10.02
C ARG A 221 5.12 -8.13 9.95
N ARG A 222 5.44 -8.70 8.79
CA ARG A 222 5.45 -10.15 8.58
C ARG A 222 6.82 -10.72 8.91
N ALA A 223 6.85 -11.67 9.81
CA ALA A 223 8.07 -12.38 10.21
C ALA A 223 8.34 -13.64 9.36
N ASP A 224 7.35 -14.08 8.59
CA ASP A 224 7.40 -15.30 7.77
C ASP A 224 7.92 -15.06 6.34
N VAL A 225 8.10 -13.81 5.93
CA VAL A 225 8.80 -13.47 4.68
C VAL A 225 10.30 -13.23 4.95
N ALA A 226 11.13 -13.45 3.94
CA ALA A 226 12.57 -13.23 4.09
C ALA A 226 12.91 -11.74 4.35
N TRP A 227 12.17 -10.82 3.71
CA TRP A 227 12.36 -9.37 3.89
C TRP A 227 11.00 -8.66 3.82
N HIS A 228 10.82 -7.67 4.71
CA HIS A 228 9.63 -6.82 4.69
C HIS A 228 10.03 -5.35 4.79
N LEU A 229 10.07 -4.68 3.65
CA LEU A 229 10.36 -3.25 3.54
C LEU A 229 9.04 -2.47 3.69
N ARG A 230 8.96 -1.60 4.69
CA ARG A 230 7.76 -0.81 4.97
C ARG A 230 8.00 0.65 4.58
N CYS A 231 7.12 1.20 3.75
CA CYS A 231 7.21 2.56 3.23
C CYS A 231 6.17 3.46 3.89
N HIS A 232 6.55 4.69 4.20
CA HIS A 232 5.60 5.72 4.63
C HIS A 232 4.90 6.30 3.41
N THR A 233 3.58 6.39 3.49
CA THR A 233 2.70 6.82 2.39
C THR A 233 1.72 7.91 2.82
N GLY A 234 1.98 8.59 3.94
CA GLY A 234 1.17 9.67 4.46
C GLY A 234 0.98 10.79 3.43
N SER A 235 -0.20 11.40 3.41
CA SER A 235 -0.52 12.50 2.50
C SER A 235 -1.43 13.51 3.17
N LEU A 236 -1.30 14.76 2.81
CA LEU A 236 -2.22 15.85 3.19
C LEU A 236 -3.48 15.87 2.32
N GLY A 237 -3.39 15.25 1.14
CA GLY A 237 -4.48 15.19 0.17
C GLY A 237 -5.31 13.91 0.26
N PRO A 238 -6.22 13.75 -0.69
CA PRO A 238 -7.12 12.59 -0.76
C PRO A 238 -6.42 11.30 -1.19
N LEU A 239 -5.29 11.41 -1.88
CA LEU A 239 -4.53 10.27 -2.38
C LEU A 239 -3.32 10.00 -1.47
N PHE A 240 -2.88 8.75 -1.42
CA PHE A 240 -1.65 8.38 -0.72
C PHE A 240 -0.42 8.81 -1.53
N ASP A 241 0.60 9.29 -0.84
CA ASP A 241 1.88 9.61 -1.45
C ASP A 241 2.75 8.33 -1.51
N HIS A 242 2.93 7.83 -2.71
CA HIS A 242 3.78 6.66 -2.96
C HIS A 242 5.21 7.01 -3.38
N GLY A 243 5.66 8.24 -3.22
CA GLY A 243 7.01 8.67 -3.57
C GLY A 243 8.10 7.84 -2.89
N ALA A 244 7.91 7.51 -1.61
CA ALA A 244 8.83 6.64 -0.87
C ALA A 244 8.88 5.20 -1.41
N VAL A 245 7.75 4.67 -1.87
CA VAL A 245 7.68 3.32 -2.50
C VAL A 245 8.49 3.30 -3.78
N LEU A 246 8.33 4.32 -4.64
CA LEU A 246 9.11 4.46 -5.85
C LEU A 246 10.60 4.57 -5.55
N ALA A 247 10.98 5.35 -4.54
CA ALA A 247 12.37 5.51 -4.13
C ALA A 247 13.00 4.20 -3.65
N VAL A 248 12.26 3.36 -2.89
CA VAL A 248 12.70 2.02 -2.48
C VAL A 248 12.84 1.09 -3.69
N CYS A 249 11.87 1.06 -4.59
CA CYS A 249 11.94 0.28 -5.83
C CYS A 249 13.14 0.72 -6.68
N HIS A 250 13.39 2.03 -6.80
CA HIS A 250 14.53 2.56 -7.54
C HIS A 250 15.87 2.16 -6.90
N LEU A 251 16.00 2.27 -5.58
CA LEU A 251 17.18 1.83 -4.86
C LEU A 251 17.46 0.34 -5.08
N LEU A 252 16.44 -0.51 -4.93
CA LEU A 252 16.57 -1.95 -5.17
C LEU A 252 17.04 -2.25 -6.60
N ALA A 253 16.38 -1.65 -7.60
CA ALA A 253 16.78 -1.82 -8.99
C ALA A 253 18.22 -1.37 -9.25
N THR A 254 18.61 -0.22 -8.71
CA THR A 254 19.98 0.29 -8.80
C THR A 254 20.98 -0.67 -8.16
N ARG A 255 20.65 -1.26 -7.01
CA ARG A 255 21.55 -2.23 -6.35
C ARG A 255 21.67 -3.52 -7.15
N VAL A 256 20.58 -4.07 -7.68
CA VAL A 256 20.63 -5.24 -8.58
C VAL A 256 21.55 -4.95 -9.79
N ILE A 257 21.37 -3.81 -10.47
CA ILE A 257 22.20 -3.42 -11.60
C ILE A 257 23.67 -3.27 -11.21
N THR A 258 23.95 -2.59 -10.09
CA THR A 258 25.32 -2.37 -9.64
C THR A 258 26.02 -3.69 -9.25
N ARG A 259 25.29 -4.61 -8.60
CA ARG A 259 25.83 -5.90 -8.13
C ARG A 259 25.95 -6.94 -9.23
N SER A 260 25.22 -6.80 -10.35
CA SER A 260 25.30 -7.74 -11.49
C SER A 260 26.69 -7.80 -12.16
N GLY A 261 27.54 -6.83 -11.90
CA GLY A 261 28.94 -6.83 -12.36
C GLY A 261 29.10 -6.82 -13.88
N ARG A 262 30.11 -7.57 -14.38
CA ARG A 262 30.37 -7.65 -15.83
C ARG A 262 29.31 -8.43 -16.60
N ALA A 263 28.73 -9.48 -15.98
CA ALA A 263 27.69 -10.31 -16.60
C ALA A 263 26.42 -9.53 -16.93
N GLY A 264 26.02 -8.59 -16.05
CA GLY A 264 24.89 -7.71 -16.31
C GLY A 264 25.17 -6.69 -17.42
N ARG A 265 26.39 -6.15 -17.47
CA ARG A 265 26.78 -5.17 -18.49
C ARG A 265 26.79 -5.75 -19.91
N SER A 266 27.16 -7.02 -20.09
CA SER A 266 27.16 -7.67 -21.41
C SER A 266 25.76 -7.88 -22.00
N ARG A 267 24.69 -7.69 -21.23
CA ARG A 267 23.31 -7.74 -21.73
C ARG A 267 22.76 -6.38 -22.17
N LEU A 268 23.45 -5.31 -21.80
CA LEU A 268 23.07 -3.93 -22.16
C LEU A 268 23.71 -3.49 -23.49
N THR A 269 24.66 -4.26 -23.98
CA THR A 269 25.33 -4.12 -25.30
C THR A 269 24.77 -5.09 -26.31
#